data_7071e0fca4c3f8adcd8e49454950f919
#
_entry.id   7071e0fca4c3f8adcd8e49454950f919
#
_cell.length_a   1.000
_cell.length_b   1.000
_cell.length_c   1.000
_cell.angle_alpha   90.00
_cell.angle_beta   90.00
_cell.angle_gamma   90.00
#
_symmetry.space_group_name_H-M   'P 1'
#
loop_
_entity.id
_entity.type
_entity.pdbx_description
1 polymer ?
#
loop_
_entity_poly.entity_id
_entity_poly.type
_entity_poly.pdbx_seq_one_letter_code
_entity_poly.pdbx_strand_id
1 'polypeptide(L)'
;MALPEYPFASQFFTHPDQLRQHYLDEGRGAPVLMLHGNPSWSYYYRRVIAGLRDSYRCIVPDHIGMGFSDKPGDDRYPYRLERRVEDLERLMQFLIDERGLPATGHTLVVHDWGGMIGFAYACRHPERIARLVVLNTAAFPNPKKLALPWTLKLGRDSALGAWLITRFNAFAAGAATWGVKRKLDPATRAALLSPYDTPEHRISTLRFVQDIPLTPNDPGYALVERTGQQLAQFAGLPMQIHWGRHDFVFDDAFLAEWQQRFPKADTHVYEDAGHYVLEDAHERIVPSVRAFLGRTALERAA
;
A
#
# COMPACT_ATOMS: atom_id res chain seq x y z
N MET A 1 -3.87 19.17 15.69
CA MET A 1 -5.30 18.86 15.50
C MET A 1 -5.46 17.35 15.48
N ALA A 2 -6.41 16.76 16.22
CA ALA A 2 -6.62 15.32 16.17
C ALA A 2 -7.14 14.90 14.78
N LEU A 3 -6.59 13.82 14.24
CA LEU A 3 -7.04 13.29 12.95
C LEU A 3 -8.36 12.53 13.13
N PRO A 4 -9.35 12.71 12.24
CA PRO A 4 -10.63 12.01 12.35
C PRO A 4 -10.43 10.49 12.22
N GLU A 5 -11.12 9.73 13.06
CA GLU A 5 -11.09 8.25 13.06
C GLU A 5 -9.67 7.63 13.18
N TYR A 6 -8.70 8.35 13.76
CA TYR A 6 -7.31 7.89 13.84
C TYR A 6 -6.75 7.98 15.28
N PRO A 7 -7.34 7.25 16.24
CA PRO A 7 -6.93 7.25 17.64
C PRO A 7 -5.82 6.22 17.91
N PHE A 8 -4.79 6.19 17.06
CA PHE A 8 -3.73 5.18 17.14
C PHE A 8 -2.44 5.77 17.67
N ALA A 9 -1.66 4.94 18.39
CA ALA A 9 -0.37 5.34 18.94
C ALA A 9 0.73 5.24 17.88
N SER A 10 1.38 6.36 17.59
CA SER A 10 2.55 6.39 16.71
C SER A 10 3.73 5.62 17.29
N GLN A 11 4.31 4.73 16.50
CA GLN A 11 5.56 4.05 16.78
C GLN A 11 6.60 4.43 15.74
N PHE A 12 7.89 4.33 16.08
CA PHE A 12 8.96 4.66 15.17
C PHE A 12 10.06 3.59 15.22
N PHE A 13 10.53 3.19 14.06
CA PHE A 13 11.73 2.40 13.86
C PHE A 13 12.81 3.29 13.26
N THR A 14 14.02 3.25 13.82
CA THR A 14 15.17 4.00 13.30
C THR A 14 16.04 3.06 12.46
N HIS A 15 16.14 3.37 11.17
CA HIS A 15 16.99 2.65 10.23
C HIS A 15 18.47 2.90 10.50
N PRO A 16 19.39 2.05 10.00
CA PRO A 16 20.84 2.24 10.17
C PRO A 16 21.37 3.60 9.67
N ASP A 17 20.73 4.18 8.66
CA ASP A 17 21.02 5.52 8.11
C ASP A 17 20.36 6.67 8.90
N GLN A 18 19.86 6.39 10.09
CA GLN A 18 19.21 7.31 11.02
C GLN A 18 17.89 7.91 10.54
N LEU A 19 17.27 7.35 9.49
CA LEU A 19 15.90 7.72 9.09
C LEU A 19 14.90 7.01 10.00
N ARG A 20 13.89 7.75 10.46
CA ARG A 20 12.83 7.23 11.31
C ARG A 20 11.62 6.86 10.45
N GLN A 21 11.24 5.60 10.49
CA GLN A 21 10.03 5.10 9.85
C GLN A 21 8.91 4.99 10.89
N HIS A 22 7.81 5.69 10.61
CA HIS A 22 6.58 5.57 11.40
C HIS A 22 5.87 4.26 11.08
N TYR A 23 5.27 3.66 12.09
CA TYR A 23 4.33 2.55 11.92
C TYR A 23 3.28 2.55 13.05
N LEU A 24 2.14 1.93 12.76
CA LEU A 24 1.15 1.57 13.77
C LEU A 24 1.30 0.09 14.12
N ASP A 25 1.11 -0.22 15.40
CA ASP A 25 1.09 -1.58 15.94
C ASP A 25 -0.09 -1.67 16.92
N GLU A 26 -1.23 -2.08 16.38
CA GLU A 26 -2.52 -2.01 17.05
C GLU A 26 -3.16 -3.39 17.20
N GLY A 27 -3.65 -3.68 18.39
CA GLY A 27 -4.32 -4.93 18.68
C GLY A 27 -3.40 -6.09 19.05
N ARG A 28 -3.94 -7.31 19.03
CA ARG A 28 -3.25 -8.56 19.41
C ARG A 28 -3.78 -9.72 18.59
N GLY A 29 -2.99 -10.78 18.44
CA GLY A 29 -3.37 -11.97 17.69
C GLY A 29 -2.56 -12.16 16.42
N ALA A 30 -3.11 -12.85 15.43
CA ALA A 30 -2.42 -13.11 14.16
C ALA A 30 -2.08 -11.80 13.43
N PRO A 31 -0.86 -11.67 12.88
CA PRO A 31 -0.40 -10.43 12.26
C PRO A 31 -1.14 -10.11 10.96
N VAL A 32 -1.50 -8.84 10.79
CA VAL A 32 -2.04 -8.26 9.56
C VAL A 32 -1.17 -7.08 9.17
N LEU A 33 -0.31 -7.28 8.17
CA LEU A 33 0.55 -6.27 7.59
C LEU A 33 -0.18 -5.54 6.48
N MET A 34 -0.36 -4.22 6.62
CA MET A 34 -1.11 -3.40 5.67
C MET A 34 -0.19 -2.35 5.04
N LEU A 35 -0.04 -2.39 3.71
CA LEU A 35 0.87 -1.52 2.98
C LEU A 35 0.10 -0.59 2.06
N HIS A 36 0.26 0.70 2.31
CA HIS A 36 -0.34 1.78 1.52
C HIS A 36 0.47 2.08 0.25
N GLY A 37 -0.09 2.92 -0.60
CA GLY A 37 0.56 3.41 -1.80
C GLY A 37 0.79 4.92 -1.82
N ASN A 38 0.78 5.51 -3.01
CA ASN A 38 1.05 6.91 -3.26
C ASN A 38 -0.21 7.65 -3.77
N PRO A 39 -0.64 8.73 -3.16
CA PRO A 39 -0.08 9.49 -2.04
C PRO A 39 -0.74 9.18 -0.69
N SER A 40 -1.32 8.01 -0.51
CA SER A 40 -1.89 7.60 0.77
C SER A 40 -0.80 7.33 1.83
N TRP A 41 -1.22 7.09 3.07
CA TRP A 41 -0.38 6.76 4.20
C TRP A 41 -1.19 5.91 5.20
N SER A 42 -0.68 5.54 6.36
CA SER A 42 -1.37 4.65 7.30
C SER A 42 -2.80 5.07 7.66
N TYR A 43 -3.12 6.35 7.54
CA TYR A 43 -4.49 6.87 7.69
C TYR A 43 -5.51 6.19 6.76
N TYR A 44 -5.08 5.75 5.58
CA TYR A 44 -5.95 5.05 4.63
C TYR A 44 -6.53 3.76 5.21
N TYR A 45 -5.78 3.09 6.09
CA TYR A 45 -6.20 1.85 6.73
C TYR A 45 -6.95 2.03 8.06
N ARG A 46 -7.20 3.27 8.52
CA ARG A 46 -7.77 3.54 9.85
C ARG A 46 -9.03 2.73 10.18
N ARG A 47 -9.93 2.57 9.21
CA ARG A 47 -11.19 1.82 9.39
C ARG A 47 -10.98 0.31 9.38
N VAL A 48 -10.01 -0.18 8.63
CA VAL A 48 -9.61 -1.60 8.66
C VAL A 48 -8.98 -1.94 10.00
N ILE A 49 -8.07 -1.10 10.50
CA ILE A 49 -7.47 -1.24 11.83
C ILE A 49 -8.58 -1.27 12.91
N ALA A 50 -9.49 -0.30 12.89
CA ALA A 50 -10.59 -0.23 13.85
C ALA A 50 -11.47 -1.49 13.83
N GLY A 51 -11.69 -2.08 12.64
CA GLY A 51 -12.51 -3.28 12.47
C GLY A 51 -11.79 -4.59 12.78
N LEU A 52 -10.46 -4.59 12.91
CA LEU A 52 -9.68 -5.82 13.10
C LEU A 52 -8.92 -5.91 14.42
N ARG A 53 -8.51 -4.78 15.03
CA ARG A 53 -7.59 -4.74 16.17
C ARG A 53 -8.05 -5.44 17.45
N ASP A 54 -9.33 -5.75 17.57
CA ASP A 54 -9.86 -6.52 18.70
C ASP A 54 -9.45 -8.01 18.65
N SER A 55 -9.09 -8.52 17.47
CA SER A 55 -8.81 -9.93 17.22
C SER A 55 -7.50 -10.20 16.47
N TYR A 56 -6.91 -9.16 15.87
CA TYR A 56 -5.69 -9.23 15.06
C TYR A 56 -4.71 -8.14 15.45
N ARG A 57 -3.41 -8.41 15.26
CA ARG A 57 -2.35 -7.40 15.42
C ARG A 57 -2.08 -6.72 14.09
N CYS A 58 -2.52 -5.47 13.97
CA CYS A 58 -2.43 -4.66 12.76
C CYS A 58 -1.10 -3.89 12.72
N ILE A 59 -0.24 -4.22 11.77
CA ILE A 59 1.02 -3.52 11.50
C ILE A 59 0.85 -2.69 10.24
N VAL A 60 0.98 -1.36 10.37
CA VAL A 60 0.71 -0.43 9.26
C VAL A 60 1.83 0.61 9.20
N PRO A 61 2.91 0.34 8.45
CA PRO A 61 3.99 1.30 8.28
C PRO A 61 3.61 2.43 7.32
N ASP A 62 4.18 3.61 7.55
CA ASP A 62 4.31 4.65 6.55
C ASP A 62 5.65 4.47 5.83
N HIS A 63 5.66 4.49 4.49
CA HIS A 63 6.92 4.45 3.75
C HIS A 63 7.76 5.69 4.03
N ILE A 64 9.10 5.58 3.97
CA ILE A 64 9.99 6.74 4.11
C ILE A 64 9.58 7.81 3.08
N GLY A 65 9.43 9.03 3.54
CA GLY A 65 8.91 10.17 2.79
C GLY A 65 7.38 10.35 2.84
N MET A 66 6.63 9.42 3.45
CA MET A 66 5.17 9.41 3.50
C MET A 66 4.67 9.51 4.95
N GLY A 67 3.40 9.88 5.10
CA GLY A 67 2.74 9.91 6.41
C GLY A 67 3.54 10.64 7.48
N PHE A 68 3.78 9.97 8.60
CA PHE A 68 4.59 10.47 9.72
C PHE A 68 6.05 10.00 9.70
N SER A 69 6.48 9.23 8.70
CA SER A 69 7.89 8.90 8.50
C SER A 69 8.71 10.13 8.12
N ASP A 70 10.01 10.08 8.39
CA ASP A 70 10.95 11.13 7.96
C ASP A 70 10.84 11.36 6.43
N LYS A 71 11.05 12.60 6.01
CA LYS A 71 10.93 13.07 4.62
C LYS A 71 12.27 13.61 4.12
N PRO A 72 13.26 12.72 3.91
CA PRO A 72 14.59 13.13 3.46
C PRO A 72 14.57 13.72 2.05
N GLY A 73 15.56 14.56 1.74
CA GLY A 73 15.86 14.95 0.38
C GLY A 73 16.47 13.80 -0.44
N ASP A 74 16.60 14.02 -1.75
CA ASP A 74 17.16 13.05 -2.68
C ASP A 74 18.65 12.73 -2.42
N ASP A 75 19.35 13.60 -1.73
CA ASP A 75 20.75 13.43 -1.29
C ASP A 75 20.90 12.39 -0.17
N ARG A 76 19.83 12.10 0.57
CA ARG A 76 19.82 11.18 1.70
C ARG A 76 19.06 9.89 1.47
N TYR A 77 18.14 9.85 0.50
CA TYR A 77 17.28 8.69 0.29
C TYR A 77 17.00 8.47 -1.21
N PRO A 78 17.30 7.29 -1.74
CA PRO A 78 17.24 7.03 -3.19
C PRO A 78 15.83 6.70 -3.71
N TYR A 79 14.78 6.98 -3.04
CA TYR A 79 13.36 6.81 -3.44
C TYR A 79 13.10 5.77 -4.56
N ARG A 80 13.66 4.54 -4.42
CA ARG A 80 13.53 3.43 -5.37
C ARG A 80 12.73 2.28 -4.78
N LEU A 81 12.07 1.51 -5.64
CA LEU A 81 11.27 0.35 -5.22
C LEU A 81 12.09 -0.64 -4.37
N GLU A 82 13.31 -0.99 -4.80
CA GLU A 82 14.21 -1.88 -4.07
C GLU A 82 14.46 -1.40 -2.64
N ARG A 83 14.74 -0.10 -2.50
CA ARG A 83 15.00 0.50 -1.18
C ARG A 83 13.77 0.46 -0.28
N ARG A 84 12.57 0.70 -0.82
CA ARG A 84 11.32 0.62 -0.05
C ARG A 84 11.04 -0.81 0.43
N VAL A 85 11.37 -1.81 -0.39
CA VAL A 85 11.30 -3.23 0.01
C VAL A 85 12.29 -3.54 1.12
N GLU A 86 13.54 -3.06 1.03
CA GLU A 86 14.55 -3.23 2.08
C GLU A 86 14.15 -2.55 3.39
N ASP A 87 13.56 -1.36 3.33
CA ASP A 87 13.08 -0.66 4.53
C ASP A 87 11.96 -1.45 5.21
N LEU A 88 11.02 -2.00 4.44
CA LEU A 88 9.98 -2.88 4.96
C LEU A 88 10.61 -4.14 5.60
N GLU A 89 11.59 -4.75 4.96
CA GLU A 89 12.30 -5.93 5.44
C GLU A 89 12.95 -5.68 6.80
N ARG A 90 13.66 -4.55 6.94
CA ARG A 90 14.31 -4.13 8.20
C ARG A 90 13.31 -3.88 9.31
N LEU A 91 12.21 -3.17 9.00
CA LEU A 91 11.13 -2.95 9.98
C LEU A 91 10.51 -4.27 10.43
N MET A 92 10.16 -5.17 9.51
CA MET A 92 9.54 -6.44 9.85
C MET A 92 10.49 -7.33 10.66
N GLN A 93 11.79 -7.35 10.34
CA GLN A 93 12.79 -8.07 11.12
C GLN A 93 12.89 -7.51 12.54
N PHE A 94 12.96 -6.18 12.70
CA PHE A 94 12.93 -5.53 14.01
C PHE A 94 11.68 -5.90 14.83
N LEU A 95 10.52 -5.91 14.19
CA LEU A 95 9.27 -6.26 14.89
C LEU A 95 9.26 -7.72 15.37
N ILE A 96 9.84 -8.62 14.57
CA ILE A 96 9.98 -10.04 14.94
C ILE A 96 10.96 -10.19 16.09
N ASP A 97 12.15 -9.61 15.99
CA ASP A 97 13.23 -9.82 16.94
C ASP A 97 12.99 -9.10 18.27
N GLU A 98 12.46 -7.85 18.23
CA GLU A 98 12.43 -6.95 19.37
C GLU A 98 11.02 -6.64 19.89
N ARG A 99 9.97 -6.90 19.09
CA ARG A 99 8.60 -6.54 19.44
C ARG A 99 7.65 -7.74 19.53
N GLY A 100 8.21 -8.94 19.48
CA GLY A 100 7.45 -10.20 19.61
C GLY A 100 6.38 -10.37 18.54
N LEU A 101 6.63 -9.86 17.30
CA LEU A 101 5.78 -10.18 16.17
C LEU A 101 6.04 -11.63 15.76
N PRO A 102 5.02 -12.49 15.60
CA PRO A 102 5.22 -13.84 15.07
C PRO A 102 5.99 -13.80 13.76
N ALA A 103 6.97 -14.70 13.58
CA ALA A 103 7.77 -14.75 12.35
C ALA A 103 6.97 -15.25 11.13
N THR A 104 5.85 -15.93 11.34
CA THR A 104 5.01 -16.54 10.30
C THR A 104 3.54 -16.23 10.54
N GLY A 105 2.66 -16.64 9.61
CA GLY A 105 1.21 -16.48 9.77
C GLY A 105 0.69 -15.09 9.41
N HIS A 106 1.47 -14.28 8.69
CA HIS A 106 1.05 -12.91 8.34
C HIS A 106 -0.04 -12.92 7.26
N THR A 107 -1.04 -12.06 7.46
CA THR A 107 -1.92 -11.63 6.38
C THR A 107 -1.31 -10.40 5.74
N LEU A 108 -1.05 -10.44 4.44
CA LEU A 108 -0.58 -9.29 3.67
C LEU A 108 -1.78 -8.58 3.03
N VAL A 109 -2.00 -7.32 3.40
CA VAL A 109 -3.04 -6.43 2.84
C VAL A 109 -2.36 -5.32 2.07
N VAL A 110 -2.66 -5.18 0.78
CA VAL A 110 -1.93 -4.26 -0.09
C VAL A 110 -2.85 -3.40 -0.95
N HIS A 111 -2.45 -2.14 -1.15
CA HIS A 111 -3.11 -1.19 -2.02
C HIS A 111 -2.08 -0.37 -2.80
N ASP A 112 -2.32 -0.10 -4.08
CA ASP A 112 -1.49 0.73 -4.96
C ASP A 112 -0.01 0.28 -4.92
N TRP A 113 0.97 1.14 -4.66
CA TRP A 113 2.38 0.77 -4.52
C TRP A 113 2.64 -0.28 -3.43
N GLY A 114 1.75 -0.37 -2.45
CA GLY A 114 1.82 -1.41 -1.43
C GLY A 114 1.82 -2.82 -2.01
N GLY A 115 1.21 -3.02 -3.19
CA GLY A 115 1.28 -4.30 -3.90
C GLY A 115 2.67 -4.64 -4.40
N MET A 116 3.32 -3.72 -5.13
CA MET A 116 4.69 -3.96 -5.63
C MET A 116 5.69 -4.15 -4.49
N ILE A 117 5.61 -3.33 -3.44
CA ILE A 117 6.48 -3.42 -2.26
C ILE A 117 6.20 -4.70 -1.47
N GLY A 118 4.92 -4.95 -1.15
CA GLY A 118 4.51 -6.07 -0.30
C GLY A 118 4.74 -7.42 -0.93
N PHE A 119 4.45 -7.59 -2.22
CA PHE A 119 4.72 -8.87 -2.89
C PHE A 119 6.21 -9.09 -3.17
N ALA A 120 6.99 -8.02 -3.43
CA ALA A 120 8.44 -8.16 -3.52
C ALA A 120 9.04 -8.63 -2.18
N TYR A 121 8.57 -8.07 -1.06
CA TYR A 121 8.91 -8.56 0.28
C TYR A 121 8.44 -10.01 0.49
N ALA A 122 7.19 -10.32 0.16
CA ALA A 122 6.64 -11.67 0.32
C ALA A 122 7.42 -12.72 -0.49
N CYS A 123 7.87 -12.38 -1.70
CA CYS A 123 8.69 -13.29 -2.51
C CYS A 123 10.08 -13.57 -1.91
N ARG A 124 10.61 -12.67 -1.07
CA ARG A 124 11.85 -12.90 -0.32
C ARG A 124 11.62 -13.73 0.95
N HIS A 125 10.40 -13.67 1.51
CA HIS A 125 10.02 -14.31 2.77
C HIS A 125 8.68 -15.05 2.64
N PRO A 126 8.54 -16.00 1.71
CA PRO A 126 7.25 -16.65 1.46
C PRO A 126 6.71 -17.43 2.68
N GLU A 127 7.59 -17.91 3.55
CA GLU A 127 7.25 -18.61 4.79
C GLU A 127 6.51 -17.73 5.80
N ARG A 128 6.65 -16.40 5.70
CA ARG A 128 5.99 -15.46 6.59
C ARG A 128 4.51 -15.25 6.25
N ILE A 129 4.14 -15.45 5.00
CA ILE A 129 2.82 -15.09 4.47
C ILE A 129 1.88 -16.30 4.51
N ALA A 130 0.71 -16.10 5.08
CA ALA A 130 -0.31 -17.14 5.17
C ALA A 130 -1.61 -16.79 4.45
N ARG A 131 -1.90 -15.51 4.24
CA ARG A 131 -3.13 -15.02 3.58
C ARG A 131 -2.86 -13.72 2.84
N LEU A 132 -3.67 -13.47 1.81
CA LEU A 132 -3.53 -12.30 0.94
C LEU A 132 -4.85 -11.54 0.85
N VAL A 133 -4.79 -10.21 0.96
CA VAL A 133 -5.90 -9.30 0.65
C VAL A 133 -5.39 -8.21 -0.29
N VAL A 134 -5.94 -8.14 -1.47
CA VAL A 134 -5.52 -7.24 -2.55
C VAL A 134 -6.60 -6.19 -2.78
N LEU A 135 -6.19 -4.92 -2.77
CA LEU A 135 -7.04 -3.76 -3.00
C LEU A 135 -6.43 -2.93 -4.13
N ASN A 136 -7.07 -2.84 -5.28
CA ASN A 136 -6.65 -1.99 -6.42
C ASN A 136 -5.13 -1.77 -6.52
N THR A 137 -4.39 -2.75 -7.00
CA THR A 137 -2.93 -2.75 -7.05
C THR A 137 -2.38 -3.72 -8.09
N ALA A 138 -1.05 -3.71 -8.28
CA ALA A 138 -0.32 -4.70 -9.06
C ALA A 138 0.93 -5.19 -8.32
N ALA A 139 1.37 -6.41 -8.67
CA ALA A 139 2.67 -6.98 -8.29
C ALA A 139 3.36 -7.63 -9.50
N PHE A 140 3.04 -7.14 -10.70
CA PHE A 140 3.51 -7.62 -11.99
C PHE A 140 3.55 -6.44 -12.97
N PRO A 141 4.29 -6.51 -14.08
CA PRO A 141 4.31 -5.48 -15.12
C PRO A 141 2.90 -5.23 -15.68
N ASN A 142 2.68 -4.01 -16.19
CA ASN A 142 1.42 -3.62 -16.81
C ASN A 142 0.96 -4.68 -17.86
N PRO A 143 -0.16 -5.38 -17.65
CA PRO A 143 -0.51 -6.59 -18.39
C PRO A 143 -0.76 -6.36 -19.88
N LYS A 144 -1.24 -5.18 -20.25
CA LYS A 144 -1.54 -4.83 -21.65
C LYS A 144 -0.59 -3.80 -22.25
N LYS A 145 0.49 -3.45 -21.55
CA LYS A 145 1.38 -2.33 -21.92
C LYS A 145 0.61 -1.04 -22.19
N LEU A 146 -0.47 -0.84 -21.45
CA LEU A 146 -1.34 0.33 -21.57
C LEU A 146 -0.55 1.59 -21.24
N ALA A 147 -0.84 2.66 -21.97
CA ALA A 147 -0.29 3.95 -21.62
C ALA A 147 -0.77 4.40 -20.25
N LEU A 148 0.12 5.00 -19.46
CA LEU A 148 -0.30 5.66 -18.22
C LEU A 148 -1.37 6.72 -18.52
N PRO A 149 -2.31 6.94 -17.60
CA PRO A 149 -3.14 8.13 -17.64
C PRO A 149 -2.29 9.39 -17.88
N TRP A 150 -2.77 10.29 -18.75
CA TRP A 150 -1.97 11.45 -19.16
C TRP A 150 -1.49 12.31 -17.99
N THR A 151 -2.26 12.37 -16.90
CA THR A 151 -1.91 13.09 -15.67
C THR A 151 -0.71 12.47 -14.95
N LEU A 152 -0.67 11.12 -14.87
CA LEU A 152 0.48 10.39 -14.33
C LEU A 152 1.70 10.53 -15.23
N LYS A 153 1.50 10.44 -16.55
CA LYS A 153 2.58 10.65 -17.52
C LYS A 153 3.17 12.06 -17.42
N LEU A 154 2.33 13.08 -17.26
CA LEU A 154 2.80 14.45 -17.05
C LEU A 154 3.68 14.55 -15.79
N GLY A 155 3.23 13.99 -14.67
CA GLY A 155 3.99 13.98 -13.41
C GLY A 155 5.29 13.19 -13.48
N ARG A 156 5.28 12.05 -14.21
CA ARG A 156 6.43 11.16 -14.36
C ARG A 156 7.51 11.73 -15.28
N ASP A 157 7.12 12.26 -16.45
CA ASP A 157 8.01 12.48 -17.57
C ASP A 157 8.32 13.97 -17.84
N SER A 158 7.76 14.91 -17.06
CA SER A 158 7.95 16.33 -17.33
C SER A 158 8.32 17.18 -16.11
N ALA A 159 9.12 18.23 -16.36
CA ALA A 159 9.48 19.23 -15.36
C ALA A 159 8.24 20.01 -14.85
N LEU A 160 7.26 20.27 -15.74
CA LEU A 160 6.01 20.93 -15.37
C LEU A 160 5.21 20.07 -14.38
N GLY A 161 5.05 18.78 -14.66
CA GLY A 161 4.37 17.86 -13.76
C GLY A 161 5.06 17.75 -12.41
N ALA A 162 6.40 17.64 -12.40
CA ALA A 162 7.19 17.63 -11.17
C ALA A 162 6.98 18.91 -10.34
N TRP A 163 6.99 20.07 -10.99
CA TRP A 163 6.73 21.38 -10.35
C TRP A 163 5.31 21.47 -9.79
N LEU A 164 4.30 21.01 -10.52
CA LEU A 164 2.92 21.00 -10.05
C LEU A 164 2.75 20.10 -8.81
N ILE A 165 3.37 18.92 -8.80
CA ILE A 165 3.33 17.98 -7.68
C ILE A 165 3.99 18.62 -6.46
N THR A 166 5.21 19.10 -6.60
CA THR A 166 5.99 19.60 -5.46
C THR A 166 5.48 20.96 -4.98
N ARG A 167 5.18 21.91 -5.88
CA ARG A 167 4.81 23.27 -5.49
C ARG A 167 3.36 23.42 -5.03
N PHE A 168 2.44 22.69 -5.66
CA PHE A 168 0.99 22.85 -5.43
C PHE A 168 0.30 21.62 -4.85
N ASN A 169 1.06 20.56 -4.50
CA ASN A 169 0.49 19.30 -4.02
C ASN A 169 -0.54 18.70 -4.99
N ALA A 170 -0.35 18.93 -6.30
CA ALA A 170 -1.35 18.60 -7.31
C ALA A 170 -1.67 17.10 -7.34
N PHE A 171 -0.67 16.24 -7.06
CA PHE A 171 -0.86 14.79 -7.07
C PHE A 171 -1.76 14.32 -5.92
N ALA A 172 -1.43 14.68 -4.67
CA ALA A 172 -2.22 14.25 -3.52
C ALA A 172 -3.63 14.91 -3.53
N ALA A 173 -3.72 16.19 -3.92
CA ALA A 173 -5.01 16.86 -4.07
C ALA A 173 -5.87 16.22 -5.17
N GLY A 174 -5.26 15.82 -6.28
CA GLY A 174 -5.91 15.11 -7.38
C GLY A 174 -6.39 13.73 -6.96
N ALA A 175 -5.55 12.94 -6.30
CA ALA A 175 -5.92 11.62 -5.79
C ALA A 175 -7.10 11.69 -4.81
N ALA A 176 -7.09 12.66 -3.88
CA ALA A 176 -8.18 12.87 -2.93
C ALA A 176 -9.49 13.40 -3.59
N THR A 177 -9.45 13.76 -4.88
CA THR A 177 -10.61 14.28 -5.62
C THR A 177 -11.13 13.30 -6.65
N TRP A 178 -10.23 12.70 -7.43
CA TRP A 178 -10.57 11.82 -8.57
C TRP A 178 -10.36 10.33 -8.25
N GLY A 179 -9.62 10.03 -7.18
CA GLY A 179 -9.41 8.64 -6.73
C GLY A 179 -10.61 8.04 -6.00
N VAL A 180 -11.63 8.85 -5.69
CA VAL A 180 -12.87 8.45 -5.01
C VAL A 180 -14.08 8.69 -5.89
N LYS A 181 -15.12 7.91 -5.69
CA LYS A 181 -16.46 8.13 -6.28
C LYS A 181 -17.38 8.88 -5.32
N ARG A 182 -17.24 8.65 -4.03
CA ARG A 182 -17.90 9.43 -2.99
C ARG A 182 -17.02 10.62 -2.61
N LYS A 183 -17.58 11.83 -2.67
CA LYS A 183 -16.85 13.01 -2.21
C LYS A 183 -16.45 12.86 -0.75
N LEU A 184 -15.15 12.94 -0.49
CA LEU A 184 -14.62 12.92 0.87
C LEU A 184 -15.17 14.10 1.69
N ASP A 185 -15.46 13.85 2.95
CA ASP A 185 -15.72 14.95 3.87
C ASP A 185 -14.45 15.82 4.03
N PRO A 186 -14.61 17.13 4.36
CA PRO A 186 -13.46 18.03 4.42
C PRO A 186 -12.38 17.62 5.41
N ALA A 187 -12.74 17.01 6.53
CA ALA A 187 -11.78 16.61 7.56
C ALA A 187 -10.96 15.37 7.10
N THR A 188 -11.60 14.38 6.51
CA THR A 188 -10.91 13.22 5.90
C THR A 188 -9.98 13.67 4.76
N ARG A 189 -10.45 14.56 3.89
CA ARG A 189 -9.62 15.12 2.82
C ARG A 189 -8.40 15.86 3.38
N ALA A 190 -8.58 16.70 4.38
CA ALA A 190 -7.50 17.41 5.05
C ALA A 190 -6.50 16.44 5.71
N ALA A 191 -6.98 15.36 6.34
CA ALA A 191 -6.13 14.34 6.94
C ALA A 191 -5.26 13.61 5.92
N LEU A 192 -5.82 13.21 4.77
CA LEU A 192 -5.05 12.58 3.69
C LEU A 192 -3.94 13.49 3.14
N LEU A 193 -4.16 14.80 3.12
CA LEU A 193 -3.21 15.77 2.59
C LEU A 193 -2.20 16.29 3.64
N SER A 194 -2.50 16.11 4.93
CA SER A 194 -1.76 16.75 6.03
C SER A 194 -0.26 16.45 6.06
N PRO A 195 0.24 15.25 5.67
CA PRO A 195 1.68 14.99 5.67
C PRO A 195 2.47 15.71 4.57
N TYR A 196 1.77 16.31 3.59
CA TYR A 196 2.33 16.88 2.36
C TYR A 196 2.14 18.41 2.32
N ASP A 197 2.37 19.07 3.43
CA ASP A 197 2.08 20.50 3.64
C ASP A 197 3.12 21.45 3.00
N THR A 198 4.38 21.02 2.88
CA THR A 198 5.47 21.80 2.24
C THR A 198 5.98 21.15 0.96
N PRO A 199 6.67 21.88 0.07
CA PRO A 199 7.29 21.29 -1.13
C PRO A 199 8.26 20.16 -0.82
N GLU A 200 9.05 20.25 0.24
CA GLU A 200 10.02 19.26 0.69
C GLU A 200 9.31 17.98 1.13
N HIS A 201 8.16 18.11 1.79
CA HIS A 201 7.34 16.96 2.21
C HIS A 201 6.61 16.24 1.05
N ARG A 202 6.70 16.75 -0.18
CA ARG A 202 6.11 16.17 -1.39
C ARG A 202 7.12 15.47 -2.30
N ILE A 203 8.40 15.47 -1.95
CA ILE A 203 9.44 14.79 -2.75
C ILE A 203 9.07 13.33 -2.96
N SER A 204 8.68 12.61 -1.91
CA SER A 204 8.31 11.20 -2.02
C SER A 204 7.12 10.98 -2.96
N THR A 205 6.08 11.83 -2.90
CA THR A 205 4.90 11.69 -3.79
C THR A 205 5.29 11.82 -5.25
N LEU A 206 6.22 12.75 -5.57
CA LEU A 206 6.78 12.88 -6.91
C LEU A 206 7.62 11.64 -7.29
N ARG A 207 8.52 11.22 -6.40
CA ARG A 207 9.44 10.11 -6.69
C ARG A 207 8.72 8.77 -6.89
N PHE A 208 7.63 8.52 -6.20
CA PHE A 208 6.77 7.37 -6.49
C PHE A 208 6.21 7.42 -7.91
N VAL A 209 5.74 8.58 -8.37
CA VAL A 209 5.24 8.73 -9.75
C VAL A 209 6.37 8.51 -10.77
N GLN A 210 7.57 9.04 -10.51
CA GLN A 210 8.73 8.92 -11.39
C GLN A 210 9.35 7.52 -11.41
N ASP A 211 9.15 6.74 -10.35
CA ASP A 211 9.67 5.38 -10.21
C ASP A 211 8.73 4.31 -10.78
N ILE A 212 7.58 4.68 -11.38
CA ILE A 212 6.65 3.72 -12.00
C ILE A 212 7.39 2.95 -13.11
N PRO A 213 7.53 1.62 -12.98
CA PRO A 213 8.31 0.82 -13.92
C PRO A 213 7.45 0.41 -15.12
N LEU A 214 7.61 1.07 -16.26
CA LEU A 214 6.85 0.84 -17.48
C LEU A 214 7.58 -0.04 -18.49
N THR A 215 8.90 0.08 -18.55
CA THR A 215 9.75 -0.57 -19.53
C THR A 215 10.95 -1.25 -18.87
N PRO A 216 11.58 -2.24 -19.53
CA PRO A 216 12.76 -2.91 -18.98
C PRO A 216 13.93 -1.98 -18.62
N ASN A 217 13.95 -0.76 -19.16
CA ASN A 217 14.98 0.23 -18.86
C ASN A 217 14.68 1.08 -17.63
N ASP A 218 13.44 0.99 -17.09
CA ASP A 218 13.08 1.73 -15.89
C ASP A 218 13.65 1.05 -14.64
N PRO A 219 14.17 1.81 -13.68
CA PRO A 219 14.51 1.27 -12.37
C PRO A 219 13.32 0.50 -11.75
N GLY A 220 13.61 -0.59 -11.06
CA GLY A 220 12.57 -1.42 -10.43
C GLY A 220 11.81 -2.35 -11.38
N TYR A 221 11.88 -2.18 -12.72
CA TYR A 221 11.14 -3.04 -13.65
C TYR A 221 11.52 -4.51 -13.49
N ALA A 222 12.81 -4.82 -13.44
CA ALA A 222 13.30 -6.20 -13.26
C ALA A 222 12.83 -6.80 -11.92
N LEU A 223 12.68 -6.00 -10.87
CA LEU A 223 12.13 -6.46 -9.60
C LEU A 223 10.64 -6.79 -9.73
N VAL A 224 9.84 -5.91 -10.35
CA VAL A 224 8.40 -6.14 -10.56
C VAL A 224 8.18 -7.35 -11.48
N GLU A 225 8.98 -7.52 -12.53
CA GLU A 225 8.90 -8.67 -13.44
C GLU A 225 9.21 -9.99 -12.70
N ARG A 226 10.30 -10.06 -11.93
CA ARG A 226 10.63 -11.23 -11.11
C ARG A 226 9.55 -11.52 -10.08
N THR A 227 9.04 -10.49 -9.39
CA THR A 227 7.93 -10.62 -8.45
C THR A 227 6.71 -11.24 -9.14
N GLY A 228 6.34 -10.72 -10.31
CA GLY A 228 5.22 -11.24 -11.10
C GLY A 228 5.40 -12.71 -11.51
N GLN A 229 6.62 -13.14 -11.84
CA GLN A 229 6.94 -14.54 -12.16
C GLN A 229 6.85 -15.45 -10.91
N GLN A 230 7.18 -14.93 -9.74
CA GLN A 230 7.18 -15.67 -8.48
C GLN A 230 5.82 -15.74 -7.77
N LEU A 231 4.80 -15.00 -8.22
CA LEU A 231 3.47 -15.01 -7.59
C LEU A 231 2.83 -16.39 -7.50
N ALA A 232 3.15 -17.30 -8.42
CA ALA A 232 2.62 -18.67 -8.44
C ALA A 232 2.89 -19.45 -7.13
N GLN A 233 3.95 -19.11 -6.39
CA GLN A 233 4.25 -19.75 -5.09
C GLN A 233 3.15 -19.50 -4.04
N PHE A 234 2.35 -18.46 -4.19
CA PHE A 234 1.24 -18.11 -3.29
C PHE A 234 -0.12 -18.64 -3.76
N ALA A 235 -0.20 -19.37 -4.88
CA ALA A 235 -1.46 -19.85 -5.46
C ALA A 235 -2.27 -20.78 -4.54
N GLY A 236 -1.61 -21.40 -3.57
CA GLY A 236 -2.24 -22.24 -2.53
C GLY A 236 -2.77 -21.48 -1.32
N LEU A 237 -2.43 -20.21 -1.16
CA LEU A 237 -2.85 -19.43 -0.01
C LEU A 237 -4.29 -18.90 -0.19
N PRO A 238 -5.05 -18.80 0.91
CA PRO A 238 -6.31 -18.06 0.89
C PRO A 238 -6.08 -16.61 0.45
N MET A 239 -6.86 -16.16 -0.53
CA MET A 239 -6.76 -14.82 -1.09
C MET A 239 -8.13 -14.18 -1.28
N GLN A 240 -8.23 -12.90 -0.94
CA GLN A 240 -9.38 -12.06 -1.20
C GLN A 240 -8.97 -10.84 -2.02
N ILE A 241 -9.76 -10.49 -3.03
CA ILE A 241 -9.56 -9.31 -3.89
C ILE A 241 -10.76 -8.38 -3.72
N HIS A 242 -10.48 -7.12 -3.40
CA HIS A 242 -11.47 -6.04 -3.36
C HIS A 242 -11.11 -4.98 -4.40
N TRP A 243 -12.01 -4.72 -5.34
CA TRP A 243 -11.69 -3.91 -6.51
C TRP A 243 -12.73 -2.81 -6.75
N GLY A 244 -12.29 -1.55 -6.72
CA GLY A 244 -13.07 -0.41 -7.17
C GLY A 244 -13.07 -0.36 -8.71
N ARG A 245 -14.22 -0.51 -9.32
CA ARG A 245 -14.41 -0.57 -10.80
C ARG A 245 -13.90 0.67 -11.51
N HIS A 246 -14.00 1.82 -10.87
CA HIS A 246 -13.66 3.11 -11.48
C HIS A 246 -12.26 3.59 -11.15
N ASP A 247 -11.35 2.67 -10.89
CA ASP A 247 -9.92 3.00 -10.74
C ASP A 247 -9.34 3.39 -12.11
N PHE A 248 -8.77 4.59 -12.18
CA PHE A 248 -8.18 5.11 -13.41
C PHE A 248 -6.69 4.72 -13.56
N VAL A 249 -6.10 4.09 -12.53
CA VAL A 249 -4.71 3.59 -12.53
C VAL A 249 -4.68 2.09 -12.75
N PHE A 250 -5.38 1.35 -11.88
CA PHE A 250 -5.50 -0.11 -11.96
C PHE A 250 -6.88 -0.47 -12.49
N ASP A 251 -6.98 -0.53 -13.81
CA ASP A 251 -8.23 -0.83 -14.53
C ASP A 251 -8.58 -2.33 -14.50
N ASP A 252 -9.62 -2.71 -15.23
CA ASP A 252 -10.08 -4.09 -15.36
C ASP A 252 -9.03 -5.05 -15.93
N ALA A 253 -8.02 -4.55 -16.64
CA ALA A 253 -6.95 -5.40 -17.14
C ALA A 253 -6.06 -5.93 -15.99
N PHE A 254 -5.81 -5.10 -14.99
CA PHE A 254 -5.09 -5.54 -13.79
C PHE A 254 -5.92 -6.52 -12.96
N LEU A 255 -7.23 -6.28 -12.82
CA LEU A 255 -8.13 -7.22 -12.15
C LEU A 255 -8.14 -8.59 -12.87
N ALA A 256 -8.27 -8.59 -14.18
CA ALA A 256 -8.28 -9.81 -14.99
C ALA A 256 -6.97 -10.59 -14.83
N GLU A 257 -5.82 -9.90 -14.79
CA GLU A 257 -4.52 -10.52 -14.55
C GLU A 257 -4.43 -11.14 -13.15
N TRP A 258 -4.93 -10.47 -12.11
CA TRP A 258 -5.05 -11.06 -10.78
C TRP A 258 -5.91 -12.31 -10.77
N GLN A 259 -7.09 -12.29 -11.41
CA GLN A 259 -8.01 -13.42 -11.49
C GLN A 259 -7.42 -14.61 -12.28
N GLN A 260 -6.65 -14.31 -13.32
CA GLN A 260 -5.95 -15.35 -14.09
C GLN A 260 -4.87 -16.03 -13.26
N ARG A 261 -4.10 -15.27 -12.48
CA ARG A 261 -3.03 -15.81 -11.61
C ARG A 261 -3.57 -16.53 -10.38
N PHE A 262 -4.69 -16.05 -9.84
CA PHE A 262 -5.32 -16.57 -8.64
C PHE A 262 -6.79 -16.88 -8.86
N PRO A 263 -7.12 -17.91 -9.66
CA PRO A 263 -8.50 -18.21 -10.05
C PRO A 263 -9.40 -18.67 -8.89
N LYS A 264 -8.81 -18.99 -7.73
CA LYS A 264 -9.54 -19.36 -6.51
C LYS A 264 -9.72 -18.17 -5.54
N ALA A 265 -9.23 -16.99 -5.88
CA ALA A 265 -9.39 -15.82 -5.03
C ALA A 265 -10.86 -15.42 -4.91
N ASP A 266 -11.30 -15.12 -3.67
CA ASP A 266 -12.63 -14.58 -3.38
C ASP A 266 -12.66 -13.11 -3.82
N THR A 267 -13.25 -12.83 -4.99
CA THR A 267 -13.19 -11.53 -5.66
C THR A 267 -14.48 -10.74 -5.49
N HIS A 268 -14.37 -9.52 -4.97
CA HIS A 268 -15.44 -8.56 -4.78
C HIS A 268 -15.17 -7.29 -5.61
N VAL A 269 -16.05 -6.98 -6.54
CA VAL A 269 -15.97 -5.78 -7.37
C VAL A 269 -17.03 -4.77 -6.90
N TYR A 270 -16.61 -3.53 -6.69
CA TYR A 270 -17.45 -2.43 -6.23
C TYR A 270 -17.70 -1.46 -7.40
N GLU A 271 -18.89 -1.54 -7.98
CA GLU A 271 -19.29 -0.75 -9.15
C GLU A 271 -19.42 0.76 -8.85
N ASP A 272 -19.45 1.13 -7.58
CA ASP A 272 -19.59 2.49 -7.07
C ASP A 272 -18.30 3.02 -6.40
N ALA A 273 -17.16 2.35 -6.61
CA ALA A 273 -15.88 2.70 -5.98
C ALA A 273 -14.78 2.98 -7.00
N GLY A 274 -13.86 3.87 -6.64
CA GLY A 274 -12.67 4.24 -7.39
C GLY A 274 -11.39 3.65 -6.82
N HIS A 275 -10.27 4.32 -7.08
CA HIS A 275 -8.94 3.94 -6.63
C HIS A 275 -8.83 3.85 -5.10
N TYR A 276 -9.36 4.84 -4.38
CA TYR A 276 -9.42 4.80 -2.92
C TYR A 276 -10.60 3.97 -2.43
N VAL A 277 -10.58 2.67 -2.77
CA VAL A 277 -11.68 1.74 -2.53
C VAL A 277 -12.10 1.65 -1.07
N LEU A 278 -11.17 1.85 -0.12
CA LEU A 278 -11.48 1.90 1.31
C LEU A 278 -12.20 3.19 1.73
N GLU A 279 -12.07 4.29 0.99
CA GLU A 279 -12.87 5.48 1.26
C GLU A 279 -14.29 5.35 0.69
N ASP A 280 -14.43 4.66 -0.43
CA ASP A 280 -15.71 4.49 -1.10
C ASP A 280 -16.55 3.32 -0.55
N ALA A 281 -15.93 2.23 -0.07
CA ALA A 281 -16.60 0.96 0.20
C ALA A 281 -16.18 0.26 1.50
N HIS A 282 -15.56 0.97 2.47
CA HIS A 282 -15.09 0.36 3.72
C HIS A 282 -16.18 -0.36 4.50
N GLU A 283 -17.44 0.11 4.47
CA GLU A 283 -18.57 -0.50 5.17
C GLU A 283 -18.86 -1.93 4.67
N ARG A 284 -18.46 -2.23 3.43
CA ARG A 284 -18.57 -3.56 2.80
C ARG A 284 -17.27 -4.35 2.91
N ILE A 285 -16.13 -3.69 2.75
CA ILE A 285 -14.81 -4.32 2.72
C ILE A 285 -14.40 -4.80 4.11
N VAL A 286 -14.51 -3.96 5.14
CA VAL A 286 -14.04 -4.29 6.49
C VAL A 286 -14.74 -5.54 7.06
N PRO A 287 -16.08 -5.67 7.03
CA PRO A 287 -16.74 -6.90 7.44
C PRO A 287 -16.37 -8.12 6.60
N SER A 288 -16.18 -7.95 5.28
CA SER A 288 -15.77 -9.02 4.37
C SER A 288 -14.37 -9.54 4.72
N VAL A 289 -13.39 -8.65 4.90
CA VAL A 289 -12.03 -9.01 5.32
C VAL A 289 -12.06 -9.70 6.68
N ARG A 290 -12.80 -9.17 7.66
CA ARG A 290 -12.94 -9.80 8.97
C ARG A 290 -13.50 -11.23 8.88
N ALA A 291 -14.55 -11.42 8.09
CA ALA A 291 -15.15 -12.75 7.87
C ALA A 291 -14.18 -13.70 7.15
N PHE A 292 -13.45 -13.21 6.16
CA PHE A 292 -12.42 -13.97 5.46
C PHE A 292 -11.32 -14.46 6.42
N LEU A 293 -10.78 -13.57 7.26
CA LEU A 293 -9.77 -13.91 8.26
C LEU A 293 -10.29 -14.93 9.28
N GLY A 294 -11.55 -14.83 9.67
CA GLY A 294 -12.18 -15.77 10.59
C GLY A 294 -12.37 -17.17 9.99
N ARG A 295 -12.78 -17.25 8.71
CA ARG A 295 -12.95 -18.52 7.99
C ARG A 295 -11.62 -19.23 7.67
N THR A 296 -10.56 -18.46 7.52
CA THR A 296 -9.21 -18.94 7.20
C THR A 296 -8.31 -18.89 8.43
N ALA A 297 -8.88 -19.07 9.62
CA ALA A 297 -8.13 -19.05 10.87
C ALA A 297 -6.95 -20.01 10.78
N LEU A 298 -5.76 -19.51 11.09
CA LEU A 298 -4.54 -20.33 11.18
C LEU A 298 -4.68 -21.16 12.45
N GLU A 299 -4.38 -22.46 12.36
CA GLU A 299 -4.23 -23.30 13.54
C GLU A 299 -3.22 -22.60 14.46
N ARG A 300 -3.59 -22.37 15.72
CA ARG A 300 -2.65 -21.83 16.70
C ARG A 300 -1.54 -22.86 16.83
N ALA A 301 -0.33 -22.48 16.47
CA ALA A 301 0.85 -23.27 16.83
C ALA A 301 0.80 -23.45 18.35
N ALA A 302 0.64 -24.71 18.77
CA ALA A 302 0.52 -25.11 20.16
C ALA A 302 1.83 -24.86 20.91
#